data_0aa5938afc2c31051d11ca33936fe893
#
_entry.id   0aa5938afc2c31051d11ca33936fe893
#
_cell.length_a   1.000
_cell.length_b   1.000
_cell.length_c   1.000
_cell.angle_alpha   90.00
_cell.angle_beta   90.00
_cell.angle_gamma   90.00
#
_symmetry.space_group_name_H-M   'P 1'
#
loop_
_entity.id
_entity.type
_entity.pdbx_description
1 polymer ?
#
loop_
_entity_poly.entity_id
_entity_poly.type
_entity_poly.pdbx_seq_one_letter_code
_entity_poly.pdbx_strand_id
1 'polypeptide(L)'
;MESGLVFCDWGDWAFYGGCVYFILFWGEPRVGGGMSFNVKKIRGDFPILSRQVNNRPLVYLDNGASAQKPQVVIDAVTQAYTAEYANVHRGLHYLSNLATDKYEAVRGKVAKFLNAASEDNIVFNSGTTEGINLIAYGWAMPRLQAGDEIVLSIMEHHANIVPWHFLRERLGVKLVWVDVDANGDLDPERMIAAMGSRTKLVAITQMSNVLGTVVDVKTITQAAQAIGAAVLVDGSQAAVHMPVDVQDIGCDFYAVTGHKLYAPSGSGAIYIRPERMAEMRPFMGGGDMIRDVGREIITYNSPPMMFEAGTPAIVQQIGLGVALDYMMDIGMENIAVHEKALCGYARDRLDGLNWLNVQGQSATKGAIFSFTLNGPAHAHDISTVLDKKGIAVRAGQHCAQPLMEFLDVTATCRASFAMYNNEAEVDALVDGLEFCQELFG
;
A
#
# COMPACT_ATOMS: atom_id res chain seq x y z
N MET A 1 39.65 15.93 -39.39
CA MET A 1 38.81 16.16 -40.54
C MET A 1 37.51 15.42 -40.28
N GLU A 2 36.33 15.95 -40.10
CA GLU A 2 35.78 17.30 -40.04
C GLU A 2 34.59 17.29 -39.10
N SER A 3 34.46 18.37 -38.40
CA SER A 3 33.35 18.68 -37.50
C SER A 3 32.08 19.00 -38.26
N GLY A 4 30.93 18.54 -37.72
CA GLY A 4 29.60 18.97 -38.18
C GLY A 4 28.74 19.33 -36.99
N LEU A 5 28.77 20.59 -36.55
CA LEU A 5 27.80 21.25 -35.69
C LEU A 5 26.58 21.60 -36.51
N VAL A 6 25.41 21.19 -36.09
CA VAL A 6 24.11 21.69 -36.60
C VAL A 6 23.48 22.54 -35.52
N PHE A 7 23.43 23.84 -35.77
CA PHE A 7 22.63 24.83 -35.04
C PHE A 7 21.16 24.66 -35.45
N CYS A 8 20.25 24.65 -34.48
CA CYS A 8 18.82 24.92 -34.74
C CYS A 8 18.42 26.23 -34.10
N ASP A 9 17.79 27.04 -34.93
CA ASP A 9 17.41 28.43 -34.81
C ASP A 9 16.33 28.66 -33.73
N TRP A 10 16.41 29.85 -33.15
CA TRP A 10 15.41 30.44 -32.26
C TRP A 10 14.37 31.22 -33.09
N GLY A 11 13.11 30.93 -32.88
CA GLY A 11 12.00 31.68 -33.49
C GLY A 11 10.75 31.69 -32.64
N ASP A 12 10.40 32.87 -32.13
CA ASP A 12 9.09 33.43 -31.82
C ASP A 12 8.29 32.92 -30.58
N TRP A 13 8.33 33.74 -29.56
CA TRP A 13 7.43 33.73 -28.39
C TRP A 13 6.23 34.64 -28.68
N ALA A 14 5.02 34.05 -28.73
CA ALA A 14 3.76 34.79 -28.60
C ALA A 14 3.12 34.50 -27.24
N PHE A 15 3.01 35.54 -26.42
CA PHE A 15 2.25 35.51 -25.18
C PHE A 15 0.75 35.55 -25.45
N TYR A 16 0.01 34.51 -25.00
CA TYR A 16 -1.41 34.61 -24.72
C TYR A 16 -1.65 34.09 -23.31
N GLY A 17 -2.28 34.93 -22.45
CA GLY A 17 -2.61 34.60 -21.08
C GLY A 17 -3.69 33.53 -20.97
N GLY A 18 -3.53 32.65 -20.01
CA GLY A 18 -4.52 31.64 -19.63
C GLY A 18 -3.86 30.42 -19.01
N CYS A 19 -4.28 30.07 -17.84
CA CYS A 19 -3.98 28.91 -16.98
C CYS A 19 -3.07 27.83 -17.56
N VAL A 20 -1.88 27.70 -17.00
CA VAL A 20 -0.97 26.58 -17.29
C VAL A 20 -1.46 25.37 -16.50
N TYR A 21 -2.17 24.47 -17.17
CA TYR A 21 -2.36 23.11 -16.69
C TYR A 21 -1.01 22.38 -16.82
N PHE A 22 -0.37 22.08 -15.71
CA PHE A 22 0.73 21.11 -15.70
C PHE A 22 0.14 19.71 -15.96
N ILE A 23 0.13 19.31 -17.22
CA ILE A 23 0.00 17.90 -17.59
C ILE A 23 1.35 17.26 -17.25
N LEU A 24 1.43 16.53 -16.16
CA LEU A 24 2.56 15.64 -15.87
C LEU A 24 2.64 14.63 -17.02
N PHE A 25 3.56 14.84 -17.95
CA PHE A 25 3.94 13.85 -18.96
C PHE A 25 4.55 12.66 -18.23
N TRP A 26 3.76 11.61 -18.05
CA TRP A 26 4.31 10.28 -17.92
C TRP A 26 5.02 9.98 -19.24
N GLY A 27 6.34 9.80 -19.21
CA GLY A 27 7.11 9.43 -20.37
C GLY A 27 6.47 8.20 -21.04
N GLU A 28 6.44 8.19 -22.37
CA GLU A 28 5.93 7.04 -23.12
C GLU A 28 6.59 5.76 -22.60
N PRO A 29 5.83 4.68 -22.34
CA PRO A 29 6.40 3.43 -21.84
C PRO A 29 7.40 2.92 -22.87
N ARG A 30 8.66 2.73 -22.46
CA ARG A 30 9.62 1.99 -23.28
C ARG A 30 9.05 0.59 -23.45
N VAL A 31 8.60 0.28 -24.66
CA VAL A 31 8.16 -1.05 -25.07
C VAL A 31 9.38 -1.97 -25.06
N GLY A 32 9.76 -2.46 -23.88
CA GLY A 32 10.55 -3.66 -23.74
C GLY A 32 9.66 -4.84 -24.15
N GLY A 33 10.16 -5.78 -24.94
CA GLY A 33 9.41 -6.93 -25.44
C GLY A 33 8.95 -7.89 -24.32
N GLY A 34 7.98 -7.44 -23.51
CA GLY A 34 7.30 -8.22 -22.48
C GLY A 34 6.06 -8.89 -23.06
N MET A 35 5.71 -10.07 -22.54
CA MET A 35 4.44 -10.74 -22.87
C MET A 35 3.29 -9.76 -22.62
N SER A 36 2.36 -9.65 -23.56
CA SER A 36 1.15 -8.84 -23.40
C SER A 36 0.39 -9.29 -22.16
N PHE A 37 -0.04 -8.34 -21.31
CA PHE A 37 -0.85 -8.62 -20.12
C PHE A 37 -2.11 -9.40 -20.53
N ASN A 38 -2.28 -10.59 -19.97
CA ASN A 38 -3.41 -11.46 -20.28
C ASN A 38 -4.18 -11.78 -19.01
N VAL A 39 -5.24 -11.00 -18.74
CA VAL A 39 -6.05 -11.14 -17.54
C VAL A 39 -6.66 -12.53 -17.40
N LYS A 40 -7.05 -13.20 -18.50
CA LYS A 40 -7.62 -14.55 -18.47
C LYS A 40 -6.60 -15.59 -17.99
N LYS A 41 -5.34 -15.47 -18.44
CA LYS A 41 -4.24 -16.34 -17.99
C LYS A 41 -3.94 -16.07 -16.51
N ILE A 42 -3.75 -14.80 -16.13
CA ILE A 42 -3.48 -14.39 -14.75
C ILE A 42 -4.58 -14.88 -13.81
N ARG A 43 -5.87 -14.67 -14.17
CA ARG A 43 -7.01 -15.16 -13.39
C ARG A 43 -6.97 -16.69 -13.20
N GLY A 44 -6.52 -17.44 -14.18
CA GLY A 44 -6.35 -18.89 -14.10
C GLY A 44 -5.33 -19.36 -13.07
N ASP A 45 -4.37 -18.51 -12.71
CA ASP A 45 -3.36 -18.78 -11.68
C ASP A 45 -3.92 -18.68 -10.25
N PHE A 46 -5.14 -18.14 -10.06
CA PHE A 46 -5.81 -17.95 -8.76
C PHE A 46 -6.95 -18.97 -8.58
N PRO A 47 -6.72 -20.14 -7.97
CA PRO A 47 -7.67 -21.25 -7.94
C PRO A 47 -9.01 -20.89 -7.29
N ILE A 48 -9.01 -20.04 -6.28
CA ILE A 48 -10.22 -19.64 -5.59
C ILE A 48 -11.22 -18.88 -6.49
N LEU A 49 -10.75 -18.22 -7.55
CA LEU A 49 -11.61 -17.46 -8.47
C LEU A 49 -12.48 -18.33 -9.37
N SER A 50 -12.21 -19.67 -9.41
CA SER A 50 -13.07 -20.66 -10.07
C SER A 50 -14.24 -21.14 -9.18
N ARG A 51 -14.27 -20.71 -7.90
CA ARG A 51 -15.27 -21.13 -6.93
C ARG A 51 -16.65 -20.57 -7.27
N GLN A 52 -17.68 -21.33 -6.93
CA GLN A 52 -19.06 -20.83 -6.87
C GLN A 52 -19.42 -20.43 -5.43
N VAL A 53 -20.14 -19.33 -5.31
CA VAL A 53 -20.72 -18.82 -4.07
C VAL A 53 -22.21 -18.60 -4.30
N ASN A 54 -23.07 -19.17 -3.46
CA ASN A 54 -24.54 -19.10 -3.61
C ASN A 54 -25.04 -19.57 -5.01
N ASN A 55 -24.40 -20.62 -5.56
CA ASN A 55 -24.63 -21.16 -6.92
C ASN A 55 -24.37 -20.17 -8.06
N ARG A 56 -23.50 -19.19 -7.84
CA ARG A 56 -23.05 -18.20 -8.84
C ARG A 56 -21.52 -18.17 -8.89
N PRO A 57 -20.93 -17.82 -10.04
CA PRO A 57 -19.48 -17.58 -10.10
C PRO A 57 -19.08 -16.52 -9.06
N LEU A 58 -17.95 -16.73 -8.38
CA LEU A 58 -17.40 -15.73 -7.47
C LEU A 58 -16.91 -14.50 -8.23
N VAL A 59 -17.43 -13.34 -7.85
CA VAL A 59 -16.91 -12.01 -8.20
C VAL A 59 -16.27 -11.42 -6.95
N TYR A 60 -14.93 -11.46 -6.88
CA TYR A 60 -14.19 -11.03 -5.69
C TYR A 60 -13.68 -9.59 -5.84
N LEU A 61 -14.32 -8.66 -5.14
CA LEU A 61 -14.05 -7.22 -5.17
C LEU A 61 -13.71 -6.66 -3.78
N ASP A 62 -13.12 -7.48 -2.89
CA ASP A 62 -12.66 -7.04 -1.56
C ASP A 62 -11.12 -7.05 -1.45
N ASN A 63 -10.43 -6.77 -2.57
CA ASN A 63 -8.97 -6.82 -2.67
C ASN A 63 -8.26 -5.77 -1.79
N GLY A 64 -8.86 -4.60 -1.61
CA GLY A 64 -8.33 -3.56 -0.74
C GLY A 64 -8.28 -3.97 0.75
N ALA A 65 -9.00 -5.04 1.13
CA ALA A 65 -8.87 -5.65 2.45
C ALA A 65 -7.84 -6.79 2.46
N SER A 66 -7.89 -7.71 1.49
CA SER A 66 -6.91 -8.79 1.31
C SER A 66 -7.05 -9.38 -0.08
N ALA A 67 -5.96 -9.44 -0.85
CA ALA A 67 -5.98 -10.05 -2.18
C ALA A 67 -5.95 -11.59 -2.11
N GLN A 68 -6.42 -12.26 -3.17
CA GLN A 68 -6.33 -13.73 -3.30
C GLN A 68 -4.89 -14.16 -3.64
N LYS A 69 -4.59 -15.46 -3.52
CA LYS A 69 -3.24 -15.99 -3.66
C LYS A 69 -3.12 -16.82 -4.95
N PRO A 70 -2.09 -16.57 -5.79
CA PRO A 70 -1.84 -17.41 -6.94
C PRO A 70 -1.32 -18.79 -6.52
N GLN A 71 -1.54 -19.80 -7.34
CA GLN A 71 -1.18 -21.18 -7.04
C GLN A 71 0.30 -21.33 -6.69
N VAL A 72 1.19 -20.59 -7.36
CA VAL A 72 2.63 -20.63 -7.10
C VAL A 72 2.98 -20.22 -5.66
N VAL A 73 2.25 -19.30 -5.05
CA VAL A 73 2.43 -18.91 -3.64
C VAL A 73 1.90 -19.99 -2.71
N ILE A 74 0.75 -20.59 -3.04
CA ILE A 74 0.16 -21.70 -2.27
C ILE A 74 1.12 -22.89 -2.27
N ASP A 75 1.67 -23.24 -3.43
CA ASP A 75 2.62 -24.33 -3.60
C ASP A 75 3.91 -24.09 -2.81
N ALA A 76 4.45 -22.88 -2.86
CA ALA A 76 5.65 -22.52 -2.11
C ALA A 76 5.46 -22.63 -0.60
N VAL A 77 4.31 -22.17 -0.07
CA VAL A 77 3.96 -22.33 1.35
C VAL A 77 3.81 -23.81 1.72
N THR A 78 3.15 -24.58 0.87
CA THR A 78 2.99 -26.03 1.07
C THR A 78 4.32 -26.74 1.06
N GLN A 79 5.19 -26.45 0.08
CA GLN A 79 6.53 -27.01 -0.02
C GLN A 79 7.39 -26.66 1.19
N ALA A 80 7.34 -25.41 1.63
CA ALA A 80 8.09 -24.97 2.81
C ALA A 80 7.71 -25.78 4.06
N TYR A 81 6.41 -26.02 4.31
CA TYR A 81 5.98 -26.82 5.46
C TYR A 81 6.22 -28.32 5.30
N THR A 82 6.04 -28.87 4.12
CA THR A 82 6.07 -30.33 3.93
C THR A 82 7.47 -30.90 3.76
N ALA A 83 8.44 -30.11 3.27
CA ALA A 83 9.75 -30.65 2.88
C ALA A 83 10.96 -29.81 3.34
N GLU A 84 10.79 -28.55 3.74
CA GLU A 84 11.91 -27.62 3.91
C GLU A 84 11.91 -26.85 5.26
N TYR A 85 10.95 -27.14 6.14
CA TYR A 85 10.76 -26.36 7.36
C TYR A 85 11.82 -26.64 8.42
N ALA A 86 12.47 -25.58 8.87
CA ALA A 86 13.29 -25.54 10.08
C ALA A 86 13.34 -24.09 10.61
N ASN A 87 13.79 -23.93 11.86
CA ASN A 87 14.14 -22.60 12.36
C ASN A 87 15.36 -22.05 11.60
N VAL A 88 15.39 -20.74 11.39
CA VAL A 88 16.42 -20.04 10.59
C VAL A 88 17.58 -19.55 11.47
N HIS A 89 18.69 -19.14 10.83
CA HIS A 89 19.88 -18.47 11.35
C HIS A 89 20.81 -19.32 12.23
N ARG A 90 20.32 -19.99 13.28
CA ARG A 90 21.17 -20.60 14.31
C ARG A 90 21.34 -22.11 14.19
N GLY A 91 20.60 -22.78 13.30
CA GLY A 91 20.72 -24.20 13.11
C GLY A 91 21.94 -24.57 12.24
N LEU A 92 22.65 -25.63 12.63
CA LEU A 92 23.83 -26.10 11.89
C LEU A 92 23.51 -27.33 10.98
N HIS A 93 22.25 -27.59 10.73
CA HIS A 93 21.81 -28.71 9.90
C HIS A 93 21.22 -28.23 8.56
N TYR A 94 21.17 -29.14 7.60
CA TYR A 94 20.77 -28.88 6.21
C TYR A 94 19.45 -28.09 6.09
N LEU A 95 18.40 -28.52 6.79
CA LEU A 95 17.10 -27.83 6.69
C LEU A 95 17.14 -26.39 7.23
N SER A 96 17.90 -26.12 8.29
CA SER A 96 18.04 -24.77 8.83
C SER A 96 18.77 -23.85 7.84
N ASN A 97 19.84 -24.35 7.21
CA ASN A 97 20.56 -23.57 6.19
C ASN A 97 19.65 -23.28 4.98
N LEU A 98 18.95 -24.31 4.48
CA LEU A 98 18.02 -24.16 3.36
C LEU A 98 16.90 -23.14 3.67
N ALA A 99 16.29 -23.23 4.85
CA ALA A 99 15.25 -22.32 5.28
C ALA A 99 15.78 -20.89 5.45
N THR A 100 17.01 -20.73 5.99
CA THR A 100 17.69 -19.43 6.13
C THR A 100 17.96 -18.80 4.78
N ASP A 101 18.53 -19.55 3.84
CA ASP A 101 18.84 -19.05 2.49
C ASP A 101 17.56 -18.57 1.77
N LYS A 102 16.47 -19.34 1.87
CA LYS A 102 15.19 -18.97 1.27
C LYS A 102 14.55 -17.75 1.94
N TYR A 103 14.63 -17.67 3.27
CA TYR A 103 14.08 -16.58 4.04
C TYR A 103 14.83 -15.26 3.77
N GLU A 104 16.17 -15.28 3.84
CA GLU A 104 16.98 -14.08 3.62
C GLU A 104 16.95 -13.60 2.17
N ALA A 105 16.85 -14.50 1.19
CA ALA A 105 16.68 -14.12 -0.21
C ALA A 105 15.43 -13.25 -0.47
N VAL A 106 14.43 -13.31 0.41
CA VAL A 106 13.23 -12.45 0.30
C VAL A 106 13.57 -10.99 0.51
N ARG A 107 14.55 -10.70 1.36
CA ARG A 107 14.98 -9.32 1.67
C ARG A 107 15.46 -8.59 0.41
N GLY A 108 16.29 -9.24 -0.39
CA GLY A 108 16.73 -8.73 -1.70
C GLY A 108 15.56 -8.55 -2.70
N LYS A 109 14.54 -9.44 -2.66
CA LYS A 109 13.34 -9.29 -3.52
C LYS A 109 12.49 -8.10 -3.11
N VAL A 110 12.28 -7.87 -1.80
CA VAL A 110 11.59 -6.66 -1.31
C VAL A 110 12.38 -5.41 -1.69
N ALA A 111 13.70 -5.41 -1.51
CA ALA A 111 14.55 -4.28 -1.90
C ALA A 111 14.42 -3.97 -3.40
N LYS A 112 14.46 -4.99 -4.25
CA LYS A 112 14.25 -4.84 -5.71
C LYS A 112 12.85 -4.32 -6.03
N PHE A 113 11.82 -4.85 -5.39
CA PHE A 113 10.42 -4.48 -5.62
C PHE A 113 10.13 -3.01 -5.26
N LEU A 114 10.76 -2.50 -4.21
CA LEU A 114 10.64 -1.12 -3.75
C LEU A 114 11.71 -0.18 -4.35
N ASN A 115 12.63 -0.69 -5.17
CA ASN A 115 13.83 0.01 -5.63
C ASN A 115 14.66 0.61 -4.48
N ALA A 116 14.84 -0.15 -3.39
CA ALA A 116 15.73 0.23 -2.29
C ALA A 116 17.20 0.03 -2.70
N ALA A 117 18.10 0.87 -2.18
CA ALA A 117 19.52 0.86 -2.53
C ALA A 117 20.26 -0.39 -2.00
N SER A 118 19.78 -1.00 -0.91
CA SER A 118 20.33 -2.20 -0.30
C SER A 118 19.23 -3.02 0.35
N GLU A 119 19.43 -4.33 0.40
CA GLU A 119 18.58 -5.25 1.19
C GLU A 119 18.69 -4.98 2.70
N ASP A 120 19.80 -4.43 3.18
CA ASP A 120 19.97 -3.99 4.57
C ASP A 120 19.00 -2.87 4.98
N ASN A 121 18.34 -2.21 4.02
CA ASN A 121 17.31 -1.20 4.28
C ASN A 121 15.93 -1.81 4.56
N ILE A 122 15.80 -3.12 4.48
CA ILE A 122 14.53 -3.84 4.62
C ILE A 122 14.48 -4.52 5.98
N VAL A 123 13.42 -4.23 6.75
CA VAL A 123 13.11 -4.92 8.01
C VAL A 123 11.83 -5.71 7.82
N PHE A 124 11.88 -7.01 8.10
CA PHE A 124 10.70 -7.87 8.06
C PHE A 124 9.79 -7.64 9.25
N ASN A 125 8.49 -7.78 9.03
CA ASN A 125 7.46 -7.68 10.05
C ASN A 125 6.21 -8.49 9.64
N SER A 126 5.19 -8.51 10.48
CA SER A 126 3.93 -9.20 10.20
C SER A 126 2.94 -8.41 9.34
N GLY A 127 3.31 -7.20 8.93
CA GLY A 127 2.50 -6.29 8.10
C GLY A 127 2.66 -4.83 8.52
N THR A 128 2.06 -3.93 7.74
CA THR A 128 2.19 -2.47 7.90
C THR A 128 1.91 -1.98 9.33
N THR A 129 0.95 -2.57 10.03
CA THR A 129 0.65 -2.17 11.42
C THR A 129 1.87 -2.34 12.32
N GLU A 130 2.58 -3.47 12.24
CA GLU A 130 3.80 -3.68 13.02
C GLU A 130 4.92 -2.74 12.54
N GLY A 131 5.10 -2.59 11.22
CA GLY A 131 6.10 -1.68 10.65
C GLY A 131 5.92 -0.24 11.14
N ILE A 132 4.70 0.30 11.14
CA ILE A 132 4.43 1.66 11.63
C ILE A 132 4.66 1.76 13.15
N ASN A 133 4.29 0.73 13.93
CA ASN A 133 4.59 0.70 15.36
C ASN A 133 6.10 0.63 15.64
N LEU A 134 6.87 -0.10 14.81
CA LEU A 134 8.34 -0.07 14.90
C LEU A 134 8.87 1.37 14.76
N ILE A 135 8.36 2.14 13.81
CA ILE A 135 8.78 3.53 13.66
C ILE A 135 8.30 4.40 14.83
N ALA A 136 7.07 4.21 15.28
CA ALA A 136 6.53 4.98 16.41
C ALA A 136 7.35 4.77 17.70
N TYR A 137 7.69 3.53 18.02
CA TYR A 137 8.39 3.22 19.27
C TYR A 137 9.93 3.23 19.13
N GLY A 138 10.45 2.76 17.99
CA GLY A 138 11.90 2.65 17.77
C GLY A 138 12.55 3.95 17.32
N TRP A 139 11.84 4.77 16.55
CA TRP A 139 12.36 6.02 16.02
C TRP A 139 11.72 7.26 16.67
N ALA A 140 10.39 7.38 16.63
CA ALA A 140 9.71 8.62 17.04
C ALA A 140 9.73 8.81 18.57
N MET A 141 9.34 7.80 19.34
CA MET A 141 9.25 7.92 20.81
C MET A 141 10.56 8.36 21.51
N PRO A 142 11.75 7.91 21.11
CA PRO A 142 12.99 8.37 21.73
C PRO A 142 13.41 9.79 21.35
N ARG A 143 12.77 10.43 20.36
CA ARG A 143 13.20 11.70 19.74
C ARG A 143 12.22 12.84 19.91
N LEU A 144 10.93 12.52 19.88
CA LEU A 144 9.89 13.53 19.94
C LEU A 144 9.66 13.96 21.40
N GLN A 145 9.27 15.21 21.57
CA GLN A 145 8.96 15.84 22.86
C GLN A 145 7.65 16.61 22.80
N ALA A 146 7.19 17.07 23.95
CA ALA A 146 5.95 17.83 24.04
C ALA A 146 5.98 19.07 23.13
N GLY A 147 4.93 19.23 22.35
CA GLY A 147 4.78 20.33 21.40
C GLY A 147 5.37 20.09 20.01
N ASP A 148 6.15 19.02 19.79
CA ASP A 148 6.49 18.54 18.45
C ASP A 148 5.23 18.11 17.69
N GLU A 149 5.26 18.20 16.38
CA GLU A 149 4.11 17.97 15.53
C GLU A 149 4.33 16.77 14.60
N ILE A 150 3.26 15.95 14.47
CA ILE A 150 3.14 14.89 13.49
C ILE A 150 2.01 15.32 12.54
N VAL A 151 2.32 15.50 11.26
CA VAL A 151 1.35 15.87 10.23
C VAL A 151 0.84 14.60 9.54
N LEU A 152 -0.48 14.47 9.41
CA LEU A 152 -1.14 13.33 8.76
C LEU A 152 -2.41 13.79 8.03
N SER A 153 -2.83 13.01 7.03
CA SER A 153 -4.06 13.31 6.31
C SER A 153 -5.29 12.68 6.99
N ILE A 154 -6.47 13.20 6.67
CA ILE A 154 -7.75 12.62 7.10
C ILE A 154 -7.99 11.23 6.46
N MET A 155 -7.28 10.89 5.38
CA MET A 155 -7.44 9.62 4.64
C MET A 155 -6.68 8.44 5.24
N GLU A 156 -5.92 8.64 6.33
CA GLU A 156 -5.05 7.60 6.86
C GLU A 156 -5.86 6.39 7.36
N HIS A 157 -5.31 5.20 7.10
CA HIS A 157 -5.78 3.98 7.75
C HIS A 157 -5.46 4.04 9.26
N HIS A 158 -6.30 3.44 10.11
CA HIS A 158 -6.09 3.41 11.57
C HIS A 158 -4.68 2.97 11.98
N ALA A 159 -4.02 2.08 11.20
CA ALA A 159 -2.64 1.68 11.47
C ALA A 159 -1.65 2.87 11.40
N ASN A 160 -1.96 3.89 10.59
CA ASN A 160 -1.17 5.13 10.46
C ASN A 160 -1.80 6.31 11.25
N ILE A 161 -2.66 6.04 12.19
CA ILE A 161 -3.29 7.02 13.09
C ILE A 161 -3.01 6.66 14.55
N VAL A 162 -3.38 5.44 14.95
CA VAL A 162 -3.42 5.02 16.37
C VAL A 162 -2.05 5.09 17.05
N PRO A 163 -0.93 4.66 16.44
CA PRO A 163 0.38 4.78 17.08
C PRO A 163 0.76 6.23 17.42
N TRP A 164 0.33 7.18 16.59
CA TRP A 164 0.58 8.62 16.82
C TRP A 164 -0.25 9.19 17.97
N HIS A 165 -1.47 8.68 18.18
CA HIS A 165 -2.26 8.99 19.38
C HIS A 165 -1.57 8.51 20.66
N PHE A 166 -0.93 7.34 20.65
CA PHE A 166 -0.15 6.88 21.79
C PHE A 166 1.02 7.82 22.10
N LEU A 167 1.70 8.36 21.08
CA LEU A 167 2.74 9.36 21.27
C LEU A 167 2.17 10.69 21.78
N ARG A 168 0.99 11.11 21.28
CA ARG A 168 0.29 12.29 21.79
C ARG A 168 0.00 12.16 23.28
N GLU A 169 -0.52 11.02 23.72
CA GLU A 169 -0.86 10.79 25.13
C GLU A 169 0.38 10.70 26.03
N ARG A 170 1.45 10.07 25.55
CA ARG A 170 2.65 9.80 26.37
C ARG A 170 3.66 10.94 26.38
N LEU A 171 3.81 11.65 25.28
CA LEU A 171 4.85 12.67 25.09
C LEU A 171 4.30 14.09 24.96
N GLY A 172 3.00 14.26 24.73
CA GLY A 172 2.40 15.58 24.47
C GLY A 172 2.70 16.14 23.09
N VAL A 173 3.02 15.29 22.09
CA VAL A 173 3.12 15.71 20.70
C VAL A 173 1.74 16.10 20.17
N LYS A 174 1.71 16.92 19.13
CA LYS A 174 0.47 17.36 18.47
C LYS A 174 0.28 16.59 17.17
N LEU A 175 -0.96 16.19 16.89
CA LEU A 175 -1.38 15.66 15.60
C LEU A 175 -1.99 16.83 14.80
N VAL A 176 -1.40 17.09 13.64
CA VAL A 176 -1.86 18.12 12.71
C VAL A 176 -2.53 17.42 11.53
N TRP A 177 -3.84 17.61 11.42
CA TRP A 177 -4.66 16.93 10.42
C TRP A 177 -4.82 17.81 9.17
N VAL A 178 -4.76 17.18 8.01
CA VAL A 178 -4.98 17.82 6.71
C VAL A 178 -6.15 17.14 6.00
N ASP A 179 -7.19 17.93 5.73
CA ASP A 179 -8.39 17.46 5.05
C ASP A 179 -8.17 17.36 3.53
N VAL A 180 -8.92 16.47 2.91
CA VAL A 180 -9.06 16.41 1.45
C VAL A 180 -10.02 17.49 0.95
N ASP A 181 -10.05 17.71 -0.35
CA ASP A 181 -11.04 18.55 -0.98
C ASP A 181 -12.39 17.82 -1.21
N ALA A 182 -13.36 18.49 -1.85
CA ALA A 182 -14.67 17.92 -2.15
C ALA A 182 -14.62 16.73 -3.12
N ASN A 183 -13.55 16.58 -3.91
CA ASN A 183 -13.33 15.45 -4.80
C ASN A 183 -12.62 14.29 -4.10
N GLY A 184 -12.18 14.48 -2.85
CA GLY A 184 -11.36 13.52 -2.13
C GLY A 184 -9.88 13.56 -2.54
N ASP A 185 -9.42 14.65 -3.16
CA ASP A 185 -8.01 14.88 -3.47
C ASP A 185 -7.28 15.48 -2.28
N LEU A 186 -6.06 15.01 -2.04
CA LEU A 186 -5.15 15.61 -1.08
C LEU A 186 -4.17 16.51 -1.83
N ASP A 187 -4.41 17.82 -1.78
CA ASP A 187 -3.53 18.81 -2.37
C ASP A 187 -2.18 18.84 -1.60
N PRO A 188 -1.05 18.58 -2.27
CA PRO A 188 0.28 18.66 -1.65
C PRO A 188 0.54 20.02 -0.99
N GLU A 189 0.05 21.12 -1.55
CA GLU A 189 0.23 22.46 -0.99
C GLU A 189 -0.47 22.62 0.38
N ARG A 190 -1.61 21.94 0.59
CA ARG A 190 -2.26 21.92 1.91
C ARG A 190 -1.43 21.18 2.94
N MET A 191 -0.82 20.04 2.55
CA MET A 191 0.11 19.32 3.41
C MET A 191 1.34 20.18 3.75
N ILE A 192 1.90 20.88 2.76
CA ILE A 192 3.06 21.75 2.93
C ILE A 192 2.70 22.93 3.87
N ALA A 193 1.55 23.56 3.68
CA ALA A 193 1.09 24.66 4.52
C ALA A 193 0.84 24.23 5.99
N ALA A 194 0.54 22.98 6.23
CA ALA A 194 0.35 22.43 7.58
C ALA A 194 1.68 22.14 8.31
N MET A 195 2.80 22.11 7.58
CA MET A 195 4.12 21.86 8.16
C MET A 195 4.75 23.15 8.69
N GLY A 196 5.50 23.02 9.79
CA GLY A 196 6.20 24.15 10.41
C GLY A 196 7.48 23.72 11.12
N SER A 197 8.14 24.64 11.82
CA SER A 197 9.40 24.38 12.51
C SER A 197 9.31 23.31 13.62
N ARG A 198 8.09 23.02 14.08
CA ARG A 198 7.83 21.96 15.07
C ARG A 198 7.47 20.63 14.43
N THR A 199 7.24 20.56 13.14
CA THR A 199 6.97 19.30 12.45
C THR A 199 8.21 18.42 12.48
N LYS A 200 8.06 17.20 12.99
CA LYS A 200 9.15 16.20 13.10
C LYS A 200 8.87 14.96 12.25
N LEU A 201 7.61 14.70 11.97
CA LEU A 201 7.19 13.55 11.17
C LEU A 201 6.00 13.95 10.29
N VAL A 202 6.02 13.52 9.05
CA VAL A 202 4.85 13.44 8.17
C VAL A 202 4.54 11.96 7.99
N ALA A 203 3.33 11.53 8.36
CA ALA A 203 2.86 10.16 8.24
C ALA A 203 1.69 10.13 7.24
N ILE A 204 1.90 9.55 6.05
CA ILE A 204 0.98 9.71 4.92
C ILE A 204 0.80 8.44 4.12
N THR A 205 -0.44 8.14 3.73
CA THR A 205 -0.72 7.07 2.77
C THR A 205 -0.40 7.52 1.34
N GLN A 206 0.19 6.63 0.54
CA GLN A 206 0.40 6.90 -0.88
C GLN A 206 -0.87 6.70 -1.71
N MET A 207 -1.78 5.80 -1.26
CA MET A 207 -3.06 5.56 -1.91
C MET A 207 -4.12 5.25 -0.87
N SER A 208 -5.22 5.99 -0.89
CA SER A 208 -6.33 5.79 0.04
C SER A 208 -6.99 4.43 -0.16
N ASN A 209 -7.16 3.68 0.92
CA ASN A 209 -7.89 2.41 0.92
C ASN A 209 -9.43 2.59 0.86
N VAL A 210 -9.92 3.82 0.92
CA VAL A 210 -11.34 4.16 0.83
C VAL A 210 -11.64 4.85 -0.49
N LEU A 211 -10.97 5.96 -0.75
CA LEU A 211 -11.24 6.80 -1.92
C LEU A 211 -10.53 6.33 -3.19
N GLY A 212 -9.46 5.54 -3.05
CA GLY A 212 -8.58 5.19 -4.15
C GLY A 212 -7.67 6.33 -4.60
N THR A 213 -7.80 7.52 -4.03
CA THR A 213 -6.97 8.68 -4.35
C THR A 213 -5.49 8.36 -4.20
N VAL A 214 -4.70 8.64 -5.22
CA VAL A 214 -3.23 8.53 -5.22
C VAL A 214 -2.64 9.88 -4.87
N VAL A 215 -1.76 9.89 -3.87
CA VAL A 215 -1.14 11.09 -3.29
C VAL A 215 0.24 11.32 -3.88
N ASP A 216 0.56 12.57 -4.22
CA ASP A 216 1.93 12.97 -4.61
C ASP A 216 2.83 13.04 -3.37
N VAL A 217 3.20 11.85 -2.88
CA VAL A 217 4.07 11.72 -1.71
C VAL A 217 5.49 12.22 -1.96
N LYS A 218 5.92 12.31 -3.22
CA LYS A 218 7.25 12.83 -3.58
C LYS A 218 7.38 14.32 -3.28
N THR A 219 6.43 15.13 -3.76
CA THR A 219 6.38 16.58 -3.49
C THR A 219 6.28 16.86 -2.00
N ILE A 220 5.42 16.13 -1.28
CA ILE A 220 5.28 16.25 0.17
C ILE A 220 6.58 15.87 0.90
N THR A 221 7.25 14.80 0.46
CA THR A 221 8.53 14.36 1.04
C THR A 221 9.61 15.42 0.89
N GLN A 222 9.75 16.01 -0.29
CA GLN A 222 10.74 17.06 -0.54
C GLN A 222 10.53 18.28 0.38
N ALA A 223 9.28 18.71 0.54
CA ALA A 223 8.94 19.83 1.42
C ALA A 223 9.19 19.50 2.91
N ALA A 224 8.84 18.30 3.36
CA ALA A 224 9.10 17.86 4.73
C ALA A 224 10.61 17.81 5.03
N GLN A 225 11.41 17.29 4.11
CA GLN A 225 12.87 17.21 4.26
C GLN A 225 13.53 18.60 4.28
N ALA A 226 13.00 19.56 3.53
CA ALA A 226 13.51 20.93 3.52
C ALA A 226 13.45 21.60 4.91
N ILE A 227 12.53 21.15 5.77
CA ILE A 227 12.41 21.61 7.17
C ILE A 227 12.99 20.62 8.19
N GLY A 228 13.61 19.54 7.73
CA GLY A 228 14.22 18.52 8.59
C GLY A 228 13.24 17.50 9.20
N ALA A 229 11.99 17.45 8.73
CA ALA A 229 11.01 16.46 9.16
C ALA A 229 11.24 15.11 8.45
N ALA A 230 11.03 14.01 9.16
CA ALA A 230 11.04 12.68 8.58
C ALA A 230 9.71 12.38 7.89
N VAL A 231 9.72 11.44 6.92
CA VAL A 231 8.51 11.02 6.19
C VAL A 231 8.33 9.53 6.24
N LEU A 232 7.18 9.11 6.74
CA LEU A 232 6.70 7.73 6.68
C LEU A 232 5.56 7.64 5.65
N VAL A 233 5.73 6.75 4.68
CA VAL A 233 4.71 6.45 3.67
C VAL A 233 4.08 5.09 3.95
N ASP A 234 2.75 5.07 4.12
CA ASP A 234 1.97 3.83 4.07
C ASP A 234 1.73 3.44 2.61
N GLY A 235 2.49 2.46 2.13
CA GLY A 235 2.42 1.92 0.78
C GLY A 235 1.49 0.72 0.63
N SER A 236 0.68 0.39 1.65
CA SER A 236 -0.12 -0.85 1.67
C SER A 236 -1.08 -1.03 0.50
N GLN A 237 -1.59 0.05 -0.05
CA GLN A 237 -2.41 0.00 -1.28
C GLN A 237 -1.54 0.28 -2.51
N ALA A 238 -0.77 1.34 -2.52
CA ALA A 238 -0.02 1.76 -3.69
C ALA A 238 0.92 0.67 -4.25
N ALA A 239 1.65 -0.02 -3.38
CA ALA A 239 2.58 -1.07 -3.79
C ALA A 239 1.91 -2.27 -4.49
N VAL A 240 0.59 -2.45 -4.35
CA VAL A 240 -0.17 -3.48 -5.07
C VAL A 240 -0.49 -3.05 -6.50
N HIS A 241 -0.77 -1.75 -6.69
CA HIS A 241 -1.42 -1.21 -7.88
C HIS A 241 -0.48 -0.47 -8.82
N MET A 242 0.71 -0.07 -8.35
CA MET A 242 1.64 0.73 -9.14
C MET A 242 3.11 0.43 -8.79
N PRO A 243 4.06 0.71 -9.71
CA PRO A 243 5.49 0.68 -9.38
C PRO A 243 5.82 1.63 -8.22
N VAL A 244 6.69 1.19 -7.34
CA VAL A 244 7.19 1.98 -6.21
C VAL A 244 8.70 2.18 -6.36
N ASP A 245 9.15 3.41 -6.18
CA ASP A 245 10.56 3.78 -6.14
C ASP A 245 10.84 4.62 -4.89
N VAL A 246 11.30 3.97 -3.83
CA VAL A 246 11.56 4.65 -2.55
C VAL A 246 12.75 5.63 -2.63
N GLN A 247 13.66 5.44 -3.60
CA GLN A 247 14.76 6.35 -3.83
C GLN A 247 14.27 7.63 -4.54
N ASP A 248 13.38 7.51 -5.52
CA ASP A 248 12.76 8.64 -6.22
C ASP A 248 11.79 9.42 -5.32
N ILE A 249 10.96 8.71 -4.54
CA ILE A 249 10.10 9.32 -3.51
C ILE A 249 10.95 10.05 -2.47
N GLY A 250 12.09 9.47 -2.11
CA GLY A 250 13.02 10.00 -1.13
C GLY A 250 12.55 9.86 0.33
N CYS A 251 11.51 9.08 0.64
CA CYS A 251 10.97 8.93 1.99
C CYS A 251 11.96 8.27 2.95
N ASP A 252 11.75 8.46 4.25
CA ASP A 252 12.58 7.87 5.30
C ASP A 252 12.12 6.44 5.64
N PHE A 253 10.81 6.20 5.54
CA PHE A 253 10.18 4.92 5.86
C PHE A 253 9.08 4.62 4.83
N TYR A 254 9.00 3.34 4.39
CA TYR A 254 7.96 2.90 3.48
C TYR A 254 7.45 1.52 3.89
N ALA A 255 6.18 1.42 4.27
CA ALA A 255 5.60 0.19 4.82
C ALA A 255 4.73 -0.55 3.80
N VAL A 256 4.88 -1.89 3.75
CA VAL A 256 4.09 -2.78 2.90
C VAL A 256 3.60 -4.01 3.67
N THR A 257 2.47 -4.58 3.23
CA THR A 257 1.87 -5.76 3.85
C THR A 257 1.61 -6.87 2.83
N GLY A 258 2.06 -8.08 3.15
CA GLY A 258 2.02 -9.21 2.21
C GLY A 258 0.61 -9.66 1.83
N HIS A 259 -0.36 -9.63 2.75
CA HIS A 259 -1.70 -10.12 2.45
C HIS A 259 -2.45 -9.34 1.36
N LYS A 260 -2.02 -8.11 1.05
CA LYS A 260 -2.50 -7.33 -0.09
C LYS A 260 -1.66 -7.58 -1.35
N LEU A 261 -0.37 -7.87 -1.19
CA LEU A 261 0.59 -8.21 -2.27
C LEU A 261 0.50 -9.68 -2.71
N TYR A 262 -0.68 -10.26 -2.68
CA TYR A 262 -0.95 -11.67 -3.08
C TYR A 262 -0.20 -12.72 -2.26
N ALA A 263 0.42 -12.33 -1.15
CA ALA A 263 1.22 -13.14 -0.25
C ALA A 263 0.43 -13.61 0.99
N PRO A 264 0.96 -14.55 1.79
CA PRO A 264 0.33 -14.98 3.03
C PRO A 264 0.10 -13.83 4.03
N SER A 265 -0.94 -13.96 4.86
CA SER A 265 -1.13 -13.10 6.03
C SER A 265 0.00 -13.33 7.04
N GLY A 266 0.37 -12.29 7.80
CA GLY A 266 1.47 -12.37 8.76
C GLY A 266 2.84 -12.23 8.11
N SER A 267 2.91 -11.69 6.88
CA SER A 267 4.13 -11.25 6.22
C SER A 267 4.03 -9.77 5.85
N GLY A 268 5.13 -9.09 5.85
CA GLY A 268 5.27 -7.70 5.46
C GLY A 268 6.70 -7.23 5.62
N ALA A 269 6.95 -6.01 5.22
CA ALA A 269 8.25 -5.38 5.36
C ALA A 269 8.11 -3.85 5.49
N ILE A 270 9.14 -3.24 6.05
CA ILE A 270 9.31 -1.80 6.02
C ILE A 270 10.70 -1.45 5.50
N TYR A 271 10.74 -0.57 4.51
CA TYR A 271 11.97 0.10 4.11
C TYR A 271 12.30 1.18 5.11
N ILE A 272 13.57 1.27 5.48
CA ILE A 272 14.10 2.30 6.39
C ILE A 272 15.37 2.86 5.77
N ARG A 273 15.42 4.19 5.60
CA ARG A 273 16.63 4.88 5.13
C ARG A 273 17.79 4.64 6.11
N PRO A 274 19.03 4.38 5.63
CA PRO A 274 20.17 4.05 6.49
C PRO A 274 20.41 5.04 7.63
N GLU A 275 20.30 6.34 7.36
CA GLU A 275 20.52 7.38 8.35
C GLU A 275 19.50 7.31 9.48
N ARG A 276 18.21 7.03 9.15
CA ARG A 276 17.16 6.84 10.15
C ARG A 276 17.33 5.54 10.91
N MET A 277 17.74 4.48 10.22
CA MET A 277 17.99 3.18 10.84
C MET A 277 19.09 3.26 11.91
N ALA A 278 20.14 4.01 11.65
CA ALA A 278 21.22 4.26 12.61
C ALA A 278 20.78 5.03 13.86
N GLU A 279 19.68 5.78 13.74
CA GLU A 279 19.10 6.53 14.87
C GLU A 279 18.16 5.69 15.72
N MET A 280 17.70 4.53 15.25
CA MET A 280 16.63 3.75 15.88
C MET A 280 17.09 2.92 17.07
N ARG A 281 16.11 2.55 17.90
CA ARG A 281 16.26 1.59 18.98
C ARG A 281 15.31 0.41 18.76
N PRO A 282 15.63 -0.80 19.22
CA PRO A 282 14.69 -1.91 19.23
C PRO A 282 13.39 -1.52 19.94
N PHE A 283 12.24 -1.99 19.43
CA PHE A 283 10.95 -1.81 20.11
C PHE A 283 10.42 -3.13 20.70
N MET A 284 10.82 -4.28 20.13
CA MET A 284 10.60 -5.59 20.70
C MET A 284 11.93 -6.20 21.14
N GLY A 285 11.95 -6.92 22.26
CA GLY A 285 13.11 -7.62 22.77
C GLY A 285 12.89 -9.12 22.79
N GLY A 286 13.90 -9.89 22.35
CA GLY A 286 13.84 -11.35 22.31
C GLY A 286 15.12 -11.97 21.78
N GLY A 287 15.05 -13.23 21.38
CA GLY A 287 16.13 -13.89 20.66
C GLY A 287 16.35 -13.25 19.27
N ASP A 288 17.38 -13.67 18.58
CA ASP A 288 17.85 -13.27 17.26
C ASP A 288 18.31 -11.81 17.13
N MET A 289 17.61 -10.85 17.70
CA MET A 289 17.93 -9.42 17.64
C MET A 289 19.13 -9.02 18.55
N ILE A 290 19.57 -9.90 19.43
CA ILE A 290 20.66 -9.66 20.40
C ILE A 290 21.99 -10.27 19.93
N ARG A 291 23.10 -9.64 20.29
CA ARG A 291 24.44 -10.21 20.16
C ARG A 291 24.88 -10.87 21.45
N ASP A 292 24.82 -10.15 22.56
CA ASP A 292 25.15 -10.67 23.88
C ASP A 292 24.08 -10.29 24.90
N VAL A 293 23.76 -11.21 25.82
CA VAL A 293 22.86 -10.95 26.96
C VAL A 293 23.59 -11.33 28.23
N GLY A 294 24.03 -10.34 28.98
CA GLY A 294 24.58 -10.48 30.30
C GLY A 294 23.53 -10.20 31.39
N ARG A 295 23.91 -10.30 32.63
CA ARG A 295 23.02 -9.97 33.76
C ARG A 295 22.71 -8.48 33.86
N GLU A 296 23.63 -7.62 33.45
CA GLU A 296 23.53 -6.16 33.57
C GLU A 296 23.59 -5.43 32.24
N ILE A 297 24.16 -6.03 31.21
CA ILE A 297 24.39 -5.39 29.90
C ILE A 297 23.85 -6.29 28.79
N ILE A 298 23.16 -5.68 27.85
CA ILE A 298 22.69 -6.30 26.61
C ILE A 298 23.30 -5.56 25.44
N THR A 299 23.82 -6.30 24.44
CA THR A 299 24.24 -5.77 23.16
C THR A 299 23.37 -6.33 22.05
N TYR A 300 23.13 -5.54 21.00
CA TYR A 300 22.24 -5.88 19.92
C TYR A 300 23.02 -6.25 18.67
N ASN A 301 22.39 -7.01 17.77
CA ASN A 301 22.87 -7.22 16.43
C ASN A 301 22.84 -5.90 15.64
N SER A 302 23.53 -5.88 14.50
CA SER A 302 23.43 -4.75 13.56
C SER A 302 22.03 -4.72 12.90
N PRO A 303 21.54 -3.54 12.48
CA PRO A 303 20.38 -3.50 11.57
C PRO A 303 20.63 -4.32 10.30
N PRO A 304 19.58 -4.89 9.71
CA PRO A 304 18.17 -4.85 10.11
C PRO A 304 17.81 -5.82 11.25
N MET A 305 18.69 -6.80 11.58
CA MET A 305 18.41 -7.91 12.54
C MET A 305 18.04 -7.42 13.94
N MET A 306 18.56 -6.27 14.38
CA MET A 306 18.21 -5.71 15.70
C MET A 306 16.73 -5.32 15.83
N PHE A 307 15.97 -5.29 14.75
CA PHE A 307 14.55 -4.95 14.75
C PHE A 307 13.64 -6.17 14.57
N GLU A 308 14.22 -7.36 14.36
CA GLU A 308 13.53 -8.62 14.08
C GLU A 308 13.70 -9.58 15.29
N ALA A 309 12.82 -9.43 16.28
CA ALA A 309 12.93 -10.18 17.53
C ALA A 309 12.19 -11.52 17.47
N GLY A 310 12.86 -12.59 17.91
CA GLY A 310 12.28 -13.94 18.03
C GLY A 310 12.25 -14.70 16.72
N THR A 311 11.72 -15.93 16.77
CA THR A 311 11.55 -16.74 15.55
C THR A 311 10.58 -16.04 14.59
N PRO A 312 11.01 -15.71 13.36
CA PRO A 312 10.18 -14.95 12.44
C PRO A 312 9.09 -15.81 11.79
N ALA A 313 8.20 -15.17 11.04
CA ALA A 313 7.19 -15.82 10.22
C ALA A 313 7.83 -16.42 8.93
N ILE A 314 8.65 -17.46 9.10
CA ILE A 314 9.55 -18.03 8.08
C ILE A 314 8.80 -18.32 6.77
N VAL A 315 7.77 -19.16 6.85
CA VAL A 315 7.02 -19.63 5.68
C VAL A 315 6.22 -18.50 5.03
N GLN A 316 5.69 -17.59 5.84
CA GLN A 316 4.94 -16.44 5.34
C GLN A 316 5.84 -15.47 4.56
N GLN A 317 7.08 -15.24 5.04
CA GLN A 317 8.05 -14.40 4.32
C GLN A 317 8.53 -15.08 3.03
N ILE A 318 8.79 -16.40 3.04
CA ILE A 318 9.10 -17.15 1.82
C ILE A 318 7.97 -16.99 0.80
N GLY A 319 6.72 -17.11 1.26
CA GLY A 319 5.54 -16.87 0.41
C GLY A 319 5.45 -15.44 -0.12
N LEU A 320 5.87 -14.42 0.68
CA LEU A 320 5.97 -13.03 0.22
C LEU A 320 6.98 -12.92 -0.93
N GLY A 321 8.17 -13.51 -0.78
CA GLY A 321 9.18 -13.48 -1.83
C GLY A 321 8.71 -14.08 -3.16
N VAL A 322 7.92 -15.16 -3.12
CA VAL A 322 7.33 -15.78 -4.31
C VAL A 322 6.22 -14.91 -4.92
N ALA A 323 5.42 -14.25 -4.10
CA ALA A 323 4.39 -13.33 -4.58
C ALA A 323 5.01 -12.10 -5.28
N LEU A 324 6.09 -11.55 -4.74
CA LEU A 324 6.81 -10.43 -5.35
C LEU A 324 7.45 -10.82 -6.68
N ASP A 325 8.08 -12.00 -6.78
CA ASP A 325 8.58 -12.53 -8.06
C ASP A 325 7.45 -12.63 -9.08
N TYR A 326 6.30 -13.20 -8.70
CA TYR A 326 5.13 -13.32 -9.57
C TYR A 326 4.64 -11.96 -10.09
N MET A 327 4.56 -10.94 -9.21
CA MET A 327 4.17 -9.59 -9.61
C MET A 327 5.20 -8.95 -10.55
N MET A 328 6.50 -9.08 -10.24
CA MET A 328 7.58 -8.53 -11.05
C MET A 328 7.70 -9.22 -12.41
N ASP A 329 7.41 -10.52 -12.51
CA ASP A 329 7.41 -11.27 -13.77
C ASP A 329 6.25 -10.86 -14.70
N ILE A 330 5.09 -10.49 -14.14
CA ILE A 330 3.99 -9.85 -14.89
C ILE A 330 4.39 -8.44 -15.31
N GLY A 331 5.13 -7.75 -14.44
CA GLY A 331 5.52 -6.34 -14.58
C GLY A 331 4.53 -5.40 -13.91
N MET A 332 5.01 -4.60 -12.95
CA MET A 332 4.18 -3.66 -12.21
C MET A 332 3.52 -2.60 -13.09
N GLU A 333 4.21 -2.16 -14.15
CA GLU A 333 3.67 -1.24 -15.17
C GLU A 333 2.50 -1.86 -15.93
N ASN A 334 2.58 -3.16 -16.27
CA ASN A 334 1.50 -3.87 -16.95
C ASN A 334 0.27 -4.02 -16.04
N ILE A 335 0.48 -4.31 -14.76
CA ILE A 335 -0.58 -4.36 -13.74
C ILE A 335 -1.25 -2.98 -13.64
N ALA A 336 -0.46 -1.91 -13.49
CA ALA A 336 -0.97 -0.54 -13.38
C ALA A 336 -1.77 -0.11 -14.62
N VAL A 337 -1.32 -0.45 -15.83
CA VAL A 337 -2.04 -0.16 -17.09
C VAL A 337 -3.38 -0.88 -17.13
N HIS A 338 -3.40 -2.18 -16.80
CA HIS A 338 -4.64 -2.96 -16.76
C HIS A 338 -5.63 -2.40 -15.74
N GLU A 339 -5.18 -2.16 -14.51
CA GLU A 339 -6.05 -1.67 -13.44
C GLU A 339 -6.53 -0.23 -13.69
N LYS A 340 -5.73 0.60 -14.34
CA LYS A 340 -6.15 1.94 -14.80
C LYS A 340 -7.27 1.85 -15.84
N ALA A 341 -7.15 0.95 -16.83
CA ALA A 341 -8.20 0.72 -17.82
C ALA A 341 -9.49 0.22 -17.15
N LEU A 342 -9.37 -0.76 -16.24
CA LEU A 342 -10.50 -1.29 -15.48
C LEU A 342 -11.14 -0.23 -14.58
N CYS A 343 -10.33 0.65 -13.95
CA CYS A 343 -10.81 1.79 -13.17
C CYS A 343 -11.63 2.76 -14.03
N GLY A 344 -11.16 3.08 -15.24
CA GLY A 344 -11.90 3.91 -16.21
C GLY A 344 -13.23 3.29 -16.58
N TYR A 345 -13.23 2.01 -16.96
CA TYR A 345 -14.45 1.27 -17.26
C TYR A 345 -15.44 1.25 -16.08
N ALA A 346 -14.95 0.95 -14.88
CA ALA A 346 -15.80 0.93 -13.68
C ALA A 346 -16.38 2.32 -13.36
N ARG A 347 -15.58 3.39 -13.53
CA ARG A 347 -16.05 4.77 -13.35
C ARG A 347 -17.19 5.09 -14.32
N ASP A 348 -17.00 4.85 -15.60
CA ASP A 348 -18.03 5.13 -16.62
C ASP A 348 -19.35 4.39 -16.32
N ARG A 349 -19.23 3.14 -15.86
CA ARG A 349 -20.42 2.31 -15.52
C ARG A 349 -21.12 2.79 -14.24
N LEU A 350 -20.38 3.17 -13.21
CA LEU A 350 -20.93 3.61 -11.91
C LEU A 350 -21.46 5.05 -11.98
N ASP A 351 -20.80 5.96 -12.70
CA ASP A 351 -21.25 7.35 -12.89
C ASP A 351 -22.58 7.44 -13.65
N GLY A 352 -22.94 6.42 -14.43
CA GLY A 352 -24.23 6.31 -15.06
C GLY A 352 -25.41 6.04 -14.09
N LEU A 353 -25.13 5.71 -12.82
CA LEU A 353 -26.13 5.37 -11.80
C LEU A 353 -26.43 6.58 -10.93
N ASN A 354 -27.41 7.39 -11.28
CA ASN A 354 -27.73 8.67 -10.64
C ASN A 354 -28.22 8.56 -9.18
N TRP A 355 -28.49 7.36 -8.71
CA TRP A 355 -28.89 7.02 -7.33
C TRP A 355 -27.72 6.46 -6.50
N LEU A 356 -26.53 6.30 -7.10
CA LEU A 356 -25.31 5.85 -6.43
C LEU A 356 -24.41 7.05 -6.10
N ASN A 357 -23.98 7.15 -4.84
CA ASN A 357 -23.03 8.18 -4.42
C ASN A 357 -21.64 7.56 -4.27
N VAL A 358 -20.79 7.69 -5.28
CA VAL A 358 -19.40 7.26 -5.22
C VAL A 358 -18.58 8.30 -4.47
N GLN A 359 -17.87 7.86 -3.42
CA GLN A 359 -17.00 8.69 -2.62
C GLN A 359 -15.64 8.86 -3.30
N GLY A 360 -15.19 10.10 -3.42
CA GLY A 360 -13.91 10.45 -4.07
C GLY A 360 -13.97 10.37 -5.59
N GLN A 361 -13.82 11.54 -6.22
CA GLN A 361 -13.87 11.73 -7.68
C GLN A 361 -12.52 12.16 -8.25
N SER A 362 -11.42 11.83 -7.54
CA SER A 362 -10.06 12.16 -7.94
C SER A 362 -9.75 11.69 -9.37
N ALA A 363 -9.06 12.53 -10.13
CA ALA A 363 -8.56 12.17 -11.47
C ALA A 363 -7.45 11.11 -11.41
N THR A 364 -6.73 11.01 -10.28
CA THR A 364 -5.65 10.05 -10.04
C THR A 364 -6.11 8.79 -9.30
N LYS A 365 -7.43 8.57 -9.24
CA LYS A 365 -8.03 7.43 -8.53
C LYS A 365 -7.57 6.09 -9.09
N GLY A 366 -7.16 5.19 -8.19
CA GLY A 366 -7.00 3.76 -8.50
C GLY A 366 -8.32 2.99 -8.44
N ALA A 367 -8.28 1.71 -8.74
CA ALA A 367 -9.46 0.85 -8.89
C ALA A 367 -10.12 0.47 -7.54
N ILE A 368 -10.42 1.46 -6.71
CA ILE A 368 -11.12 1.34 -5.42
C ILE A 368 -12.31 2.31 -5.43
N PHE A 369 -13.51 1.79 -5.22
CA PHE A 369 -14.76 2.54 -5.22
C PHE A 369 -15.52 2.28 -3.93
N SER A 370 -15.62 3.32 -3.09
CA SER A 370 -16.50 3.35 -1.93
C SER A 370 -17.77 4.11 -2.28
N PHE A 371 -18.93 3.60 -1.91
CA PHE A 371 -20.20 4.17 -2.31
C PHE A 371 -21.31 3.94 -1.29
N THR A 372 -22.36 4.77 -1.40
CA THR A 372 -23.66 4.63 -0.73
C THR A 372 -24.77 4.71 -1.78
N LEU A 373 -25.94 4.18 -1.49
CA LEU A 373 -27.15 4.37 -2.30
C LEU A 373 -27.95 5.56 -1.75
N ASN A 374 -28.68 6.27 -2.63
CA ASN A 374 -29.72 7.19 -2.21
C ASN A 374 -30.85 6.39 -1.55
N GLY A 375 -31.32 6.82 -0.38
CA GLY A 375 -32.37 6.14 0.34
C GLY A 375 -31.94 5.52 1.68
N PRO A 376 -32.76 4.65 2.28
CA PRO A 376 -32.51 4.14 3.63
C PRO A 376 -31.54 2.95 3.70
N ALA A 377 -31.06 2.42 2.56
CA ALA A 377 -30.24 1.22 2.54
C ALA A 377 -28.89 1.45 3.24
N HIS A 378 -28.61 0.66 4.27
CA HIS A 378 -27.32 0.69 4.93
C HIS A 378 -26.28 -0.12 4.13
N ALA A 379 -25.01 0.24 4.23
CA ALA A 379 -23.92 -0.46 3.52
C ALA A 379 -23.92 -1.99 3.77
N HIS A 380 -24.31 -2.44 4.96
CA HIS A 380 -24.42 -3.87 5.28
C HIS A 380 -25.55 -4.57 4.51
N ASP A 381 -26.66 -3.89 4.28
CA ASP A 381 -27.78 -4.46 3.51
C ASP A 381 -27.36 -4.66 2.05
N ILE A 382 -26.72 -3.64 1.47
CA ILE A 382 -26.16 -3.69 0.11
C ILE A 382 -25.16 -4.85 -0.01
N SER A 383 -24.18 -4.93 0.90
CA SER A 383 -23.18 -5.99 0.90
C SER A 383 -23.80 -7.38 1.03
N THR A 384 -24.85 -7.54 1.86
CA THR A 384 -25.56 -8.81 2.06
C THR A 384 -26.31 -9.23 0.79
N VAL A 385 -26.91 -8.29 0.08
CA VAL A 385 -27.61 -8.58 -1.19
C VAL A 385 -26.60 -8.95 -2.29
N LEU A 386 -25.49 -8.23 -2.39
CA LEU A 386 -24.42 -8.52 -3.34
C LEU A 386 -23.80 -9.91 -3.09
N ASP A 387 -23.56 -10.29 -1.82
CA ASP A 387 -23.06 -11.62 -1.47
C ASP A 387 -23.99 -12.76 -1.94
N LYS A 388 -25.31 -12.59 -1.80
CA LYS A 388 -26.29 -13.55 -2.33
C LYS A 388 -26.22 -13.69 -3.86
N LYS A 389 -25.66 -12.70 -4.56
CA LYS A 389 -25.39 -12.73 -6.00
C LYS A 389 -23.99 -13.24 -6.34
N GLY A 390 -23.18 -13.66 -5.35
CA GLY A 390 -21.81 -14.13 -5.52
C GLY A 390 -20.78 -13.01 -5.62
N ILE A 391 -21.15 -11.76 -5.29
CA ILE A 391 -20.29 -10.59 -5.39
C ILE A 391 -19.79 -10.21 -3.99
N ALA A 392 -18.51 -10.39 -3.75
CA ALA A 392 -17.86 -10.08 -2.47
C ALA A 392 -17.34 -8.63 -2.47
N VAL A 393 -17.99 -7.78 -1.68
CA VAL A 393 -17.57 -6.41 -1.37
C VAL A 393 -17.45 -6.23 0.14
N ARG A 394 -16.88 -5.14 0.58
CA ARG A 394 -16.78 -4.81 2.01
C ARG A 394 -17.75 -3.69 2.39
N ALA A 395 -18.43 -3.84 3.51
CA ALA A 395 -19.22 -2.78 4.14
C ALA A 395 -18.56 -2.32 5.44
N GLY A 396 -18.60 -1.03 5.76
CA GLY A 396 -18.17 -0.46 7.02
C GLY A 396 -17.35 0.82 6.88
N GLN A 397 -16.55 1.13 7.90
CA GLN A 397 -15.71 2.33 7.97
C GLN A 397 -14.30 2.14 7.38
N HIS A 398 -13.98 0.95 6.90
CA HIS A 398 -12.71 0.59 6.24
C HIS A 398 -11.45 0.96 7.03
N CYS A 399 -11.54 0.99 8.37
CA CYS A 399 -10.47 1.45 9.28
C CYS A 399 -9.98 2.89 8.99
N ALA A 400 -10.90 3.77 8.58
CA ALA A 400 -10.66 5.18 8.29
C ALA A 400 -11.83 6.04 8.83
N GLN A 401 -12.15 5.88 10.13
CA GLN A 401 -13.29 6.56 10.75
C GLN A 401 -13.22 8.08 10.62
N PRO A 402 -12.08 8.78 10.81
CA PRO A 402 -12.02 10.22 10.62
C PRO A 402 -12.45 10.66 9.20
N LEU A 403 -12.09 9.87 8.17
CA LEU A 403 -12.55 10.14 6.81
C LEU A 403 -14.07 9.93 6.67
N MET A 404 -14.66 8.89 7.30
CA MET A 404 -16.12 8.69 7.27
C MET A 404 -16.86 9.87 7.91
N GLU A 405 -16.36 10.40 9.03
CA GLU A 405 -16.89 11.60 9.68
C GLU A 405 -16.81 12.83 8.78
N PHE A 406 -15.66 13.02 8.09
CA PHE A 406 -15.48 14.11 7.12
C PHE A 406 -16.44 14.02 5.93
N LEU A 407 -16.70 12.80 5.43
CA LEU A 407 -17.64 12.55 4.32
C LEU A 407 -19.11 12.57 4.74
N ASP A 408 -19.40 12.79 6.02
CA ASP A 408 -20.75 12.73 6.61
C ASP A 408 -21.49 11.42 6.32
N VAL A 409 -20.77 10.28 6.39
CA VAL A 409 -21.34 8.94 6.22
C VAL A 409 -20.96 8.05 7.39
N THR A 410 -21.89 7.20 7.84
CA THR A 410 -21.63 6.23 8.92
C THR A 410 -20.83 5.03 8.45
N ALA A 411 -21.02 4.63 7.21
CA ALA A 411 -20.36 3.50 6.56
C ALA A 411 -20.55 3.57 5.04
N THR A 412 -19.65 2.96 4.28
CA THR A 412 -19.80 2.77 2.83
C THR A 412 -19.69 1.30 2.46
N CYS A 413 -20.24 0.91 1.31
CA CYS A 413 -19.82 -0.28 0.59
C CYS A 413 -18.58 0.05 -0.23
N ARG A 414 -17.60 -0.89 -0.29
CA ARG A 414 -16.39 -0.71 -1.08
C ARG A 414 -16.15 -1.89 -2.00
N ALA A 415 -16.09 -1.62 -3.30
CA ALA A 415 -15.55 -2.52 -4.31
C ALA A 415 -14.09 -2.14 -4.60
N SER A 416 -13.18 -3.09 -4.57
CA SER A 416 -11.76 -2.89 -4.86
C SER A 416 -11.27 -4.01 -5.78
N PHE A 417 -10.70 -3.61 -6.90
CA PHE A 417 -10.25 -4.50 -7.96
C PHE A 417 -8.76 -4.84 -7.80
N ALA A 418 -8.32 -5.85 -8.52
CA ALA A 418 -6.95 -6.34 -8.55
C ALA A 418 -6.60 -6.84 -9.96
N MET A 419 -5.34 -7.16 -10.22
CA MET A 419 -4.82 -7.56 -11.52
C MET A 419 -5.56 -8.71 -12.21
N TYR A 420 -6.32 -9.51 -11.49
CA TYR A 420 -7.10 -10.64 -12.03
C TYR A 420 -8.57 -10.31 -12.32
N ASN A 421 -9.04 -9.12 -11.95
CA ASN A 421 -10.40 -8.69 -12.23
C ASN A 421 -10.56 -8.22 -13.68
N ASN A 422 -11.78 -8.22 -14.19
CA ASN A 422 -12.10 -7.88 -15.57
C ASN A 422 -13.42 -7.09 -15.67
N GLU A 423 -13.74 -6.58 -16.87
CA GLU A 423 -14.93 -5.78 -17.15
C GLU A 423 -16.24 -6.52 -16.82
N ALA A 424 -16.33 -7.85 -17.07
CA ALA A 424 -17.52 -8.62 -16.73
C ALA A 424 -17.82 -8.65 -15.22
N GLU A 425 -16.80 -8.51 -14.38
CA GLU A 425 -16.99 -8.41 -12.93
C GLU A 425 -17.47 -7.00 -12.51
N VAL A 426 -17.12 -5.97 -13.27
CA VAL A 426 -17.69 -4.62 -13.12
C VAL A 426 -19.16 -4.64 -13.52
N ASP A 427 -19.51 -5.26 -14.65
CA ASP A 427 -20.91 -5.39 -15.08
C ASP A 427 -21.74 -6.16 -14.06
N ALA A 428 -21.22 -7.26 -13.52
CA ALA A 428 -21.88 -8.01 -12.47
C ALA A 428 -22.11 -7.17 -11.19
N LEU A 429 -21.16 -6.29 -10.84
CA LEU A 429 -21.33 -5.35 -9.73
C LEU A 429 -22.48 -4.37 -10.03
N VAL A 430 -22.53 -3.78 -11.23
CA VAL A 430 -23.59 -2.86 -11.65
C VAL A 430 -24.96 -3.54 -11.61
N ASP A 431 -25.12 -4.74 -12.21
CA ASP A 431 -26.35 -5.53 -12.17
C ASP A 431 -26.78 -5.85 -10.72
N GLY A 432 -25.79 -6.08 -9.85
CA GLY A 432 -26.02 -6.32 -8.42
C GLY A 432 -26.53 -5.07 -7.71
N LEU A 433 -25.97 -3.89 -8.04
CA LEU A 433 -26.37 -2.61 -7.47
C LEU A 433 -27.74 -2.15 -7.97
N GLU A 434 -28.06 -2.34 -9.25
CA GLU A 434 -29.40 -2.10 -9.80
C GLU A 434 -30.47 -2.90 -9.04
N PHE A 435 -30.19 -4.18 -8.77
CA PHE A 435 -31.07 -4.99 -7.95
C PHE A 435 -31.19 -4.50 -6.50
N CYS A 436 -30.11 -3.98 -5.91
CA CYS A 436 -30.20 -3.35 -4.59
C CYS A 436 -31.10 -2.11 -4.64
N GLN A 437 -31.01 -1.31 -5.70
CA GLN A 437 -31.86 -0.13 -5.90
C GLN A 437 -33.34 -0.53 -6.06
N GLU A 438 -33.66 -1.61 -6.77
CA GLU A 438 -35.05 -2.12 -6.89
C GLU A 438 -35.61 -2.57 -5.53
N LEU A 439 -34.75 -3.08 -4.63
CA LEU A 439 -35.19 -3.58 -3.32
C LEU A 439 -35.38 -2.49 -2.29
N PHE A 440 -34.59 -1.43 -2.33
CA PHE A 440 -34.46 -0.44 -1.26
C PHE A 440 -34.80 0.98 -1.69
N GLY A 441 -34.93 1.23 -3.02
CA GLY A 441 -35.14 2.56 -3.62
C GLY A 441 -36.56 3.05 -3.69
#